data_e4e2572134a60d6bdcc741a8e64b0bc0
#
_entry.id   e4e2572134a60d6bdcc741a8e64b0bc0
#
_cell.length_a   1.000
_cell.length_b   1.000
_cell.length_c   1.000
_cell.angle_alpha   90.00
_cell.angle_beta   90.00
_cell.angle_gamma   90.00
#
_symmetry.space_group_name_H-M   'P 1'
#
loop_
_entity.id
_entity.type
_entity.pdbx_description
1 polymer ?
#
loop_
_entity_poly.entity_id
_entity_poly.type
_entity_poly.pdbx_seq_one_letter_code
_entity_poly.pdbx_strand_id
1 'polypeptide(L)'
;MSASPNRRGRLTLVGLFVLFLFPVVAAIVLRSFPGVLGEIETSNRGQLIEPPVQLERGAITVINDGQPSRLALGELWTVVAFNDGTCDITCQGWMQSLHNVHIATNKDMDRLQRILVTEDSVEHPMEARKARGLILGHAKRGWAERTTNDPEPFRRAGVHLVDPRGFIF
;
A
#
# COMPACT_ATOMS: atom_id res chain seq x y z
N MET A 1 -63.56 3.38 32.35
CA MET A 1 -62.82 2.22 31.83
C MET A 1 -61.33 2.59 31.76
N SER A 2 -60.56 2.26 32.79
CA SER A 2 -59.13 2.59 32.83
C SER A 2 -58.33 1.49 32.14
N ALA A 3 -57.80 1.80 30.96
CA ALA A 3 -56.95 0.87 30.25
C ALA A 3 -55.65 0.67 31.03
N SER A 4 -55.41 -0.54 31.52
CA SER A 4 -54.15 -0.91 32.17
C SER A 4 -52.99 -0.69 31.20
N PRO A 5 -51.91 0.00 31.57
CA PRO A 5 -50.80 0.24 30.68
C PRO A 5 -50.22 -1.12 30.29
N ASN A 6 -50.12 -1.34 28.97
CA ASN A 6 -49.66 -2.60 28.37
C ASN A 6 -48.19 -2.83 28.72
N ARG A 7 -47.93 -3.39 29.90
CA ARG A 7 -46.58 -3.67 30.44
C ARG A 7 -45.74 -4.45 29.44
N ARG A 8 -46.33 -5.38 28.69
CA ARG A 8 -45.66 -6.18 27.67
C ARG A 8 -45.18 -5.32 26.51
N GLY A 9 -46.01 -4.39 26.02
CA GLY A 9 -45.63 -3.48 24.94
C GLY A 9 -44.48 -2.55 25.33
N ARG A 10 -44.47 -2.02 26.55
CA ARG A 10 -43.38 -1.20 27.07
C ARG A 10 -42.07 -1.98 27.21
N LEU A 11 -42.11 -3.23 27.72
CA LEU A 11 -40.96 -4.10 27.81
C LEU A 11 -40.36 -4.45 26.44
N THR A 12 -41.26 -4.72 25.46
CA THR A 12 -40.82 -4.99 24.09
C THR A 12 -40.12 -3.76 23.48
N LEU A 13 -40.69 -2.56 23.66
CA LEU A 13 -40.15 -1.32 23.15
C LEU A 13 -38.79 -0.99 23.79
N VAL A 14 -38.66 -1.17 25.10
CA VAL A 14 -37.38 -0.99 25.82
C VAL A 14 -36.35 -2.03 25.36
N GLY A 15 -36.75 -3.30 25.21
CA GLY A 15 -35.85 -4.35 24.72
C GLY A 15 -35.32 -4.05 23.31
N LEU A 16 -36.20 -3.55 22.43
CA LEU A 16 -35.83 -3.17 21.08
C LEU A 16 -34.86 -1.99 21.09
N PHE A 17 -35.10 -0.99 21.94
CA PHE A 17 -34.26 0.17 22.09
C PHE A 17 -32.85 -0.21 22.63
N VAL A 18 -32.79 -1.10 23.64
CA VAL A 18 -31.54 -1.62 24.18
C VAL A 18 -30.77 -2.39 23.12
N LEU A 19 -31.45 -3.24 22.35
CA LEU A 19 -30.83 -4.04 21.29
C LEU A 19 -30.13 -3.17 20.23
N PHE A 20 -30.74 -2.05 19.84
CA PHE A 20 -30.16 -1.13 18.86
C PHE A 20 -29.11 -0.18 19.47
N LEU A 21 -29.30 0.22 20.71
CA LEU A 21 -28.39 1.16 21.37
C LEU A 21 -27.10 0.46 21.87
N PHE A 22 -27.21 -0.81 22.27
CA PHE A 22 -26.10 -1.59 22.81
C PHE A 22 -24.85 -1.59 21.92
N PRO A 23 -24.91 -1.92 20.61
CA PRO A 23 -23.72 -1.92 19.76
C PRO A 23 -23.08 -0.52 19.62
N VAL A 24 -23.89 0.54 19.63
CA VAL A 24 -23.39 1.92 19.55
C VAL A 24 -22.66 2.30 20.83
N VAL A 25 -23.26 2.00 21.98
CA VAL A 25 -22.63 2.27 23.29
C VAL A 25 -21.37 1.42 23.43
N ALA A 26 -21.42 0.15 23.06
CA ALA A 26 -20.24 -0.73 23.07
C ALA A 26 -19.09 -0.17 22.21
N ALA A 27 -19.40 0.30 21.00
CA ALA A 27 -18.40 0.90 20.12
C ALA A 27 -17.77 2.17 20.72
N ILE A 28 -18.57 3.02 21.34
CA ILE A 28 -18.08 4.25 22.01
C ILE A 28 -17.18 3.88 23.20
N VAL A 29 -17.59 2.92 24.02
CA VAL A 29 -16.80 2.45 25.17
C VAL A 29 -15.47 1.86 24.71
N LEU A 30 -15.50 0.96 23.72
CA LEU A 30 -14.29 0.34 23.19
C LEU A 30 -13.32 1.37 22.58
N ARG A 31 -13.84 2.38 21.91
CA ARG A 31 -13.03 3.50 21.40
C ARG A 31 -12.42 4.35 22.52
N SER A 32 -13.11 4.50 23.66
CA SER A 32 -12.65 5.29 24.80
C SER A 32 -11.57 4.57 25.63
N PHE A 33 -11.51 3.25 25.51
CA PHE A 33 -10.55 2.39 26.23
C PHE A 33 -9.76 1.50 25.23
N PRO A 34 -8.84 2.09 24.42
CA PRO A 34 -8.09 1.35 23.43
C PRO A 34 -7.28 0.17 24.00
N GLY A 35 -6.88 0.24 25.28
CA GLY A 35 -6.17 -0.85 25.93
C GLY A 35 -7.00 -2.11 26.22
N VAL A 36 -8.34 -2.05 26.14
CA VAL A 36 -9.22 -3.23 26.36
C VAL A 36 -9.21 -4.16 25.14
N LEU A 37 -8.97 -3.62 23.96
CA LEU A 37 -8.94 -4.40 22.70
C LEU A 37 -7.59 -5.08 22.44
N GLY A 38 -6.57 -4.85 23.30
CA GLY A 38 -5.21 -5.22 22.96
C GLY A 38 -4.70 -4.47 21.71
N GLU A 39 -3.50 -4.71 21.33
CA GLU A 39 -3.04 -4.34 19.99
C GLU A 39 -3.86 -5.19 19.00
N ILE A 40 -4.82 -4.55 18.32
CA ILE A 40 -5.44 -5.18 17.16
C ILE A 40 -4.30 -5.34 16.16
N GLU A 41 -3.78 -6.55 16.07
CA GLU A 41 -2.84 -6.87 14.99
C GLU A 41 -3.51 -6.43 13.70
N THR A 42 -2.98 -5.33 13.14
CA THR A 42 -3.42 -4.87 11.84
C THR A 42 -3.11 -6.02 10.88
N SER A 43 -4.11 -6.48 10.13
CA SER A 43 -3.96 -7.58 9.17
C SER A 43 -3.07 -7.18 7.97
N ASN A 44 -2.31 -6.11 8.12
CA ASN A 44 -1.35 -5.63 7.14
C ASN A 44 -0.22 -6.63 7.01
N ARG A 45 -0.06 -7.20 5.84
CA ARG A 45 1.06 -8.08 5.51
C ARG A 45 2.33 -7.31 5.11
N GLY A 46 2.32 -5.98 5.21
CA GLY A 46 3.43 -5.08 4.92
C GLY A 46 3.81 -4.24 6.14
N GLN A 47 5.01 -3.73 6.15
CA GLN A 47 5.47 -2.76 7.14
C GLN A 47 5.23 -1.35 6.60
N LEU A 48 4.53 -0.53 7.36
CA LEU A 48 4.29 0.87 7.01
C LEU A 48 5.57 1.68 7.27
N ILE A 49 5.92 2.55 6.33
CA ILE A 49 7.03 3.50 6.51
C ILE A 49 6.46 4.74 7.21
N GLU A 50 6.87 4.95 8.45
CA GLU A 50 6.45 6.11 9.24
C GLU A 50 7.66 6.95 9.68
N PRO A 51 7.66 8.25 9.38
CA PRO A 51 6.69 8.99 8.56
C PRO A 51 6.76 8.64 7.07
N PRO A 52 5.63 8.79 6.32
CA PRO A 52 5.63 8.57 4.87
C PRO A 52 6.68 9.45 4.18
N VAL A 53 7.42 8.88 3.26
CA VAL A 53 8.50 9.56 2.54
C VAL A 53 8.00 10.05 1.19
N GLN A 54 8.15 11.34 0.90
CA GLN A 54 7.81 11.89 -0.39
C GLN A 54 8.96 11.68 -1.37
N LEU A 55 8.68 11.01 -2.49
CA LEU A 55 9.62 10.87 -3.58
C LEU A 55 9.77 12.19 -4.34
N GLU A 56 11.00 12.63 -4.52
CA GLU A 56 11.29 13.81 -5.35
C GLU A 56 10.89 13.54 -6.81
N ARG A 57 10.24 14.53 -7.42
CA ARG A 57 9.93 14.47 -8.86
C ARG A 57 11.24 14.40 -9.66
N GLY A 58 11.42 13.30 -10.38
CA GLY A 58 12.63 13.04 -11.16
C GLY A 58 13.73 12.29 -10.40
N ALA A 59 13.46 11.79 -9.20
CA ALA A 59 14.34 10.86 -8.50
C ALA A 59 14.54 9.56 -9.28
N ILE A 60 13.51 9.14 -10.00
CA ILE A 60 13.50 7.94 -10.84
C ILE A 60 13.38 8.36 -12.30
N THR A 61 14.33 7.94 -13.11
CA THR A 61 14.32 8.09 -14.56
C THR A 61 13.80 6.80 -15.18
N VAL A 62 12.72 6.88 -15.92
CA VAL A 62 12.10 5.73 -16.59
C VAL A 62 12.72 5.55 -17.97
N ILE A 63 12.93 4.31 -18.37
CA ILE A 63 13.36 3.97 -19.72
C ILE A 63 12.15 3.42 -20.48
N ASN A 64 11.60 4.23 -21.38
CA ASN A 64 10.56 3.83 -22.32
C ASN A 64 11.18 3.67 -23.72
N ASP A 65 11.07 2.47 -24.30
CA ASP A 65 11.61 2.15 -25.64
C ASP A 65 13.08 2.60 -25.84
N GLY A 66 13.90 2.48 -24.78
CA GLY A 66 15.29 2.87 -24.79
C GLY A 66 15.55 4.38 -24.63
N GLN A 67 14.50 5.20 -24.48
CA GLN A 67 14.62 6.64 -24.23
C GLN A 67 14.31 6.96 -22.76
N PRO A 68 15.15 7.75 -22.08
CA PRO A 68 14.87 8.17 -20.73
C PRO A 68 13.69 9.15 -20.70
N SER A 69 12.71 8.88 -19.87
CA SER A 69 11.59 9.77 -19.59
C SER A 69 11.42 9.93 -18.07
N ARG A 70 10.76 11.00 -17.65
CA ARG A 70 10.45 11.16 -16.22
C ARG A 70 9.23 10.33 -15.88
N LEU A 71 9.32 9.60 -14.77
CA LEU A 71 8.16 8.90 -14.24
C LEU A 71 7.07 9.92 -13.90
N ALA A 72 5.87 9.69 -14.41
CA ALA A 72 4.67 10.43 -14.00
C ALA A 72 4.22 9.95 -12.61
N LEU A 73 5.01 10.27 -11.58
CA LEU A 73 4.55 10.18 -10.20
C LEU A 73 3.52 11.28 -9.98
N GLY A 74 2.35 10.93 -9.50
CA GLY A 74 1.31 11.91 -9.17
C GLY A 74 -0.01 11.73 -9.90
N GLU A 75 -0.16 10.70 -10.73
CA GLU A 75 -1.42 10.40 -11.41
C GLU A 75 -1.96 9.02 -11.05
N LEU A 76 -1.08 8.04 -10.87
CA LEU A 76 -1.42 6.65 -10.65
C LEU A 76 -0.81 6.13 -9.35
N TRP A 77 -1.47 5.16 -8.74
CA TRP A 77 -0.85 4.32 -7.75
C TRP A 77 0.33 3.58 -8.38
N THR A 78 1.45 3.54 -7.71
CA THR A 78 2.66 2.93 -8.26
C THR A 78 3.20 1.89 -7.31
N VAL A 79 3.31 0.66 -7.79
CA VAL A 79 4.07 -0.38 -7.08
C VAL A 79 5.52 -0.28 -7.54
N VAL A 80 6.40 0.10 -6.64
CA VAL A 80 7.83 0.25 -6.90
C VAL A 80 8.57 -0.92 -6.29
N ALA A 81 9.32 -1.63 -7.10
CA ALA A 81 10.24 -2.66 -6.64
C ALA A 81 11.68 -2.16 -6.82
N PHE A 82 12.47 -2.26 -5.78
CA PHE A 82 13.90 -1.96 -5.83
C PHE A 82 14.70 -3.26 -6.00
N ASN A 83 15.70 -3.22 -6.87
CA ASN A 83 16.54 -4.36 -7.15
C ASN A 83 18.00 -3.90 -7.36
N ASP A 84 18.95 -4.71 -6.95
CA ASP A 84 20.40 -4.47 -7.06
C ASP A 84 20.98 -4.88 -8.43
N GLY A 85 20.14 -5.29 -9.36
CA GLY A 85 20.53 -5.77 -10.69
C GLY A 85 20.65 -7.29 -10.78
N THR A 86 20.63 -7.99 -9.65
CA THR A 86 20.59 -9.46 -9.62
C THR A 86 19.15 -9.94 -9.48
N CYS A 87 18.80 -11.01 -10.16
CA CYS A 87 17.47 -11.59 -10.04
C CYS A 87 17.55 -13.08 -9.76
N ASP A 88 17.55 -13.40 -8.49
CA ASP A 88 17.45 -14.76 -7.97
C ASP A 88 16.01 -15.31 -8.02
N ILE A 89 15.80 -16.48 -7.47
CA ILE A 89 14.47 -17.11 -7.40
C ILE A 89 13.45 -16.28 -6.61
N THR A 90 13.91 -15.52 -5.61
CA THR A 90 13.08 -14.65 -4.79
C THR A 90 12.59 -13.46 -5.60
N CYS A 91 13.48 -12.81 -6.34
CA CYS A 91 13.17 -11.74 -7.27
C CYS A 91 12.17 -12.18 -8.35
N GLN A 92 12.37 -13.35 -8.94
CA GLN A 92 11.42 -13.90 -9.92
C GLN A 92 10.04 -14.13 -9.29
N GLY A 93 9.99 -14.64 -8.08
CA GLY A 93 8.76 -14.88 -7.33
C GLY A 93 7.97 -13.58 -7.08
N TRP A 94 8.61 -12.52 -6.63
CA TRP A 94 7.89 -11.27 -6.40
C TRP A 94 7.54 -10.54 -7.72
N MET A 95 8.33 -10.63 -8.79
CA MET A 95 7.93 -10.14 -10.11
C MET A 95 6.64 -10.81 -10.61
N GLN A 96 6.53 -12.13 -10.44
CA GLN A 96 5.30 -12.86 -10.77
C GLN A 96 4.14 -12.40 -9.88
N SER A 97 4.39 -12.19 -8.59
CA SER A 97 3.37 -11.70 -7.65
C SER A 97 2.88 -10.31 -8.02
N LEU A 98 3.77 -9.41 -8.41
CA LEU A 98 3.40 -8.07 -8.91
C LEU A 98 2.52 -8.14 -10.16
N HIS A 99 2.79 -9.07 -11.07
CA HIS A 99 1.96 -9.30 -12.25
C HIS A 99 0.56 -9.76 -11.83
N ASN A 100 0.49 -10.74 -10.94
CA ASN A 100 -0.77 -11.29 -10.44
C ASN A 100 -1.61 -10.25 -9.69
N VAL A 101 -0.98 -9.43 -8.84
CA VAL A 101 -1.65 -8.31 -8.15
C VAL A 101 -2.23 -7.32 -9.15
N HIS A 102 -1.48 -6.94 -10.16
CA HIS A 102 -1.96 -6.02 -11.19
C HIS A 102 -3.19 -6.59 -11.93
N ILE A 103 -3.18 -7.87 -12.30
CA ILE A 103 -4.36 -8.52 -12.91
C ILE A 103 -5.53 -8.58 -11.92
N ALA A 104 -5.27 -8.85 -10.65
CA ALA A 104 -6.29 -8.95 -9.61
C ALA A 104 -7.02 -7.61 -9.36
N THR A 105 -6.42 -6.46 -9.70
CA THR A 105 -7.10 -5.16 -9.64
C THR A 105 -8.19 -4.99 -10.70
N ASN A 106 -8.25 -5.86 -11.70
CA ASN A 106 -9.30 -5.97 -12.71
C ASN A 106 -9.67 -4.61 -13.32
N LYS A 107 -10.86 -4.07 -13.02
CA LYS A 107 -11.36 -2.79 -13.55
C LYS A 107 -10.53 -1.57 -13.14
N ASP A 108 -9.71 -1.68 -12.11
CA ASP A 108 -8.83 -0.61 -11.63
C ASP A 108 -7.37 -0.76 -12.10
N MET A 109 -7.08 -1.68 -13.04
CA MET A 109 -5.74 -1.89 -13.58
C MET A 109 -5.12 -0.61 -14.16
N ASP A 110 -5.93 0.21 -14.82
CA ASP A 110 -5.47 1.47 -15.42
C ASP A 110 -5.06 2.53 -14.38
N ARG A 111 -5.41 2.31 -13.09
CA ARG A 111 -5.05 3.20 -11.98
C ARG A 111 -3.79 2.75 -11.25
N LEU A 112 -3.23 1.59 -11.63
CA LEU A 112 -2.06 1.00 -11.02
C LEU A 112 -0.96 0.77 -12.05
N GLN A 113 0.22 1.32 -11.81
CA GLN A 113 1.42 1.02 -12.58
C GLN A 113 2.45 0.27 -11.73
N ARG A 114 3.33 -0.46 -12.39
CA ARG A 114 4.39 -1.24 -11.76
C ARG A 114 5.73 -0.83 -12.33
N ILE A 115 6.68 -0.57 -11.46
CA ILE A 115 8.02 -0.14 -11.86
C ILE A 115 9.08 -0.94 -11.12
N LEU A 116 10.09 -1.39 -11.84
CA LEU A 116 11.32 -1.93 -11.29
C LEU A 116 12.41 -0.86 -11.37
N VAL A 117 12.98 -0.52 -10.24
CA VAL A 117 14.02 0.50 -10.12
C VAL A 117 15.34 -0.17 -9.75
N THR A 118 16.39 0.15 -10.51
CA THR A 118 17.78 -0.18 -10.18
C THR A 118 18.60 1.12 -10.06
N GLU A 119 19.79 1.05 -9.48
CA GLU A 119 20.70 2.20 -9.53
C GLU A 119 21.20 2.47 -10.96
N ASP A 120 21.54 3.72 -11.29
CA ASP A 120 21.96 4.17 -12.63
C ASP A 120 23.11 3.34 -13.24
N SER A 121 23.97 2.76 -12.41
CA SER A 121 25.11 1.95 -12.85
C SER A 121 24.79 0.45 -12.99
N VAL A 122 23.54 0.06 -12.72
CA VAL A 122 23.14 -1.34 -12.63
C VAL A 122 22.14 -1.65 -13.75
N GLU A 123 22.45 -2.68 -14.54
CA GLU A 123 21.53 -3.14 -15.58
C GLU A 123 20.32 -3.87 -14.99
N HIS A 124 19.15 -3.67 -15.62
CA HIS A 124 17.96 -4.42 -15.24
C HIS A 124 18.13 -5.91 -15.60
N PRO A 125 17.63 -6.81 -14.74
CA PRO A 125 17.60 -8.24 -15.03
C PRO A 125 16.89 -8.54 -16.34
N MET A 126 17.33 -9.57 -17.07
CA MET A 126 16.74 -9.94 -18.36
C MET A 126 15.25 -10.32 -18.22
N GLU A 127 14.87 -10.93 -17.12
CA GLU A 127 13.51 -11.32 -16.77
C GLU A 127 12.61 -10.10 -16.69
N ALA A 128 13.10 -9.02 -16.07
CA ALA A 128 12.37 -7.76 -15.95
C ALA A 128 12.18 -7.07 -17.31
N ARG A 129 13.18 -7.13 -18.18
CA ARG A 129 13.09 -6.58 -19.56
C ARG A 129 12.05 -7.29 -20.42
N LYS A 130 11.74 -8.55 -20.13
CA LYS A 130 10.73 -9.35 -20.82
C LYS A 130 9.33 -9.25 -20.20
N ALA A 131 9.22 -8.68 -19.00
CA ALA A 131 7.95 -8.62 -18.28
C ALA A 131 7.02 -7.57 -18.88
N ARG A 132 5.87 -8.02 -19.39
CA ARG A 132 4.88 -7.13 -20.02
C ARG A 132 4.29 -6.16 -19.00
N GLY A 133 4.20 -4.89 -19.37
CA GLY A 133 3.61 -3.85 -18.55
C GLY A 133 4.40 -3.51 -17.26
N LEU A 134 5.63 -3.98 -17.16
CA LEU A 134 6.57 -3.55 -16.13
C LEU A 134 7.40 -2.39 -16.70
N ILE A 135 7.37 -1.27 -16.02
CA ILE A 135 8.16 -0.10 -16.35
C ILE A 135 9.55 -0.31 -15.75
N LEU A 136 10.60 0.03 -16.48
CA LEU A 136 11.97 -0.02 -16.00
C LEU A 136 12.44 1.39 -15.66
N GLY A 137 13.07 1.55 -14.51
CA GLY A 137 13.56 2.84 -14.04
C GLY A 137 14.92 2.75 -13.39
N HIS A 138 15.66 3.85 -13.45
CA HIS A 138 16.92 4.03 -12.74
C HIS A 138 16.78 5.14 -11.70
N ALA A 139 17.34 4.90 -10.53
CA ALA A 139 17.54 5.90 -9.50
C ALA A 139 19.03 6.26 -9.40
N LYS A 140 19.32 7.53 -9.18
CA LYS A 140 20.71 7.96 -8.94
C LYS A 140 21.27 7.27 -7.71
N ARG A 141 22.53 6.84 -7.78
CA ARG A 141 23.21 6.21 -6.64
C ARG A 141 23.05 7.06 -5.37
N GLY A 142 22.69 6.42 -4.28
CA GLY A 142 22.51 7.06 -2.99
C GLY A 142 21.28 7.98 -2.93
N TRP A 143 20.27 7.80 -3.80
CA TRP A 143 19.05 8.58 -3.73
C TRP A 143 18.25 8.29 -2.46
N ALA A 144 18.24 7.06 -1.99
CA ALA A 144 17.56 6.65 -0.78
C ALA A 144 18.06 7.40 0.44
N GLU A 145 19.40 7.51 0.59
CA GLU A 145 20.04 8.25 1.66
C GLU A 145 19.75 9.76 1.63
N ARG A 146 19.48 10.30 0.45
CA ARG A 146 19.09 11.73 0.30
C ARG A 146 17.60 11.96 0.53
N THR A 147 16.80 10.93 0.37
CA THR A 147 15.34 11.05 0.43
C THR A 147 14.81 10.82 1.84
N THR A 148 15.47 10.00 2.62
CA THR A 148 15.02 9.63 3.97
C THR A 148 16.19 9.49 4.95
N ASN A 149 15.90 9.69 6.25
CA ASN A 149 16.86 9.43 7.33
C ASN A 149 17.05 7.93 7.59
N ASP A 150 16.11 7.10 7.15
CA ASP A 150 16.21 5.64 7.19
C ASP A 150 16.15 5.05 5.78
N PRO A 151 17.30 4.85 5.10
CA PRO A 151 17.36 4.30 3.76
C PRO A 151 17.20 2.78 3.71
N GLU A 152 17.24 2.08 4.85
CA GLU A 152 17.21 0.62 4.90
C GLU A 152 16.03 -0.02 4.16
N PRO A 153 14.79 0.51 4.24
CA PRO A 153 13.68 -0.04 3.48
C PRO A 153 13.92 -0.06 1.97
N PHE A 154 14.69 0.89 1.44
CA PHE A 154 14.94 1.06 0.00
C PHE A 154 16.21 0.34 -0.47
N ARG A 155 17.13 -0.01 0.45
CA ARG A 155 18.36 -0.76 0.13
C ARG A 155 18.11 -2.25 -0.03
N ARG A 156 17.10 -2.77 0.65
CA ARG A 156 16.73 -4.17 0.52
C ARG A 156 15.87 -4.34 -0.74
N ALA A 157 16.12 -5.41 -1.47
CA ALA A 157 15.20 -5.83 -2.52
C ALA A 157 13.80 -5.95 -1.91
N GLY A 158 12.91 -5.05 -2.29
CA GLY A 158 11.60 -4.94 -1.68
C GLY A 158 10.59 -4.29 -2.60
N VAL A 159 9.33 -4.41 -2.22
CA VAL A 159 8.20 -3.85 -2.95
C VAL A 159 7.53 -2.81 -2.07
N HIS A 160 7.38 -1.62 -2.60
CA HIS A 160 6.78 -0.48 -1.93
C HIS A 160 5.59 0.04 -2.71
N LEU A 161 4.65 0.64 -2.02
CA LEU A 161 3.51 1.29 -2.62
C LEU A 161 3.69 2.81 -2.57
N VAL A 162 3.49 3.46 -3.70
CA VAL A 162 3.54 4.93 -3.83
C VAL A 162 2.16 5.42 -4.21
N ASP A 163 1.66 6.40 -3.48
CA ASP A 163 0.35 7.02 -3.75
C ASP A 163 0.43 7.99 -4.94
N PRO A 164 -0.73 8.42 -5.50
CA PRO A 164 -0.78 9.41 -6.58
C PRO A 164 -0.16 10.76 -6.23
N ARG A 165 0.11 11.07 -4.96
CA ARG A 165 0.79 12.31 -4.54
C ARG A 165 2.31 12.13 -4.46
N GLY A 166 2.80 10.89 -4.64
CA GLY A 166 4.21 10.55 -4.62
C GLY A 166 4.74 10.19 -3.23
N PHE A 167 3.86 9.86 -2.27
CA PHE A 167 4.29 9.35 -0.96
C PHE A 167 4.45 7.83 -1.01
N ILE A 168 5.56 7.34 -0.47
CA ILE A 168 5.89 5.93 -0.35
C ILE A 168 5.53 5.45 1.07
N PHE A 169 4.95 4.24 1.13
CA PHE A 169 4.49 3.59 2.34
C PHE A 169 5.20 2.26 2.56
#